data_2db058595d69b303400581fe94ae54b0
#
_entry.id   2db058595d69b303400581fe94ae54b0
#
_cell.length_a   1.000
_cell.length_b   1.000
_cell.length_c   1.000
_cell.angle_alpha   90.00
_cell.angle_beta   90.00
_cell.angle_gamma   90.00
#
_symmetry.space_group_name_H-M   'P 1'
#
loop_
_entity.id
_entity.type
_entity.pdbx_description
1 polymer ?
#
loop_
_entity_poly.entity_id
_entity_poly.type
_entity_poly.pdbx_seq_one_letter_code
_entity_poly.pdbx_strand_id
1 'polypeptide(L)'
;MATPTLGSILLGTADPNRLRDWYATALAAGDGGEGFTEVTPTMFAATFGDTSLLIDGRSDVADKNREPGRVILNFHVQDARATADRLNAVGVTWLVELEQREGGLFGTLVDPDGNYVQIIQLADG
;
A
#
# COMPACT_ATOMS: atom_id res chain seq x y z
N MET A 1 -4.18 -13.69 -28.95
CA MET A 1 -4.39 -12.37 -28.37
C MET A 1 -3.76 -12.32 -26.99
N ALA A 2 -2.99 -11.30 -26.73
CA ALA A 2 -2.32 -11.16 -25.45
C ALA A 2 -3.29 -10.74 -24.35
N THR A 3 -3.05 -11.22 -23.12
CA THR A 3 -3.79 -10.78 -21.95
C THR A 3 -3.37 -9.35 -21.59
N PRO A 4 -4.30 -8.47 -21.27
CA PRO A 4 -3.94 -7.14 -20.80
C PRO A 4 -3.08 -7.20 -19.54
N THR A 5 -2.23 -6.22 -19.36
CA THR A 5 -1.39 -6.08 -18.17
C THR A 5 -2.09 -5.15 -17.17
N LEU A 6 -2.11 -5.54 -15.90
CA LEU A 6 -2.55 -4.62 -14.84
C LEU A 6 -1.41 -3.64 -14.58
N GLY A 7 -1.42 -2.51 -15.29
CA GLY A 7 -0.31 -1.56 -15.24
C GLY A 7 -0.34 -0.63 -14.04
N SER A 8 -1.53 -0.30 -13.55
CA SER A 8 -1.66 0.63 -12.44
C SER A 8 -2.96 0.38 -11.67
N ILE A 9 -2.94 0.83 -10.41
CA ILE A 9 -4.12 0.87 -9.54
C ILE A 9 -4.22 2.31 -9.04
N LEU A 10 -5.42 2.88 -9.08
CA LEU A 10 -5.64 4.23 -8.60
C LEU A 10 -6.44 4.19 -7.30
N LEU A 11 -5.91 4.82 -6.26
CA LEU A 11 -6.63 5.07 -5.03
C LEU A 11 -7.17 6.49 -5.05
N GLY A 12 -8.49 6.63 -5.02
CA GLY A 12 -9.14 7.92 -4.86
C GLY A 12 -9.16 8.31 -3.39
N THR A 13 -8.94 9.58 -3.10
CA THR A 13 -8.87 10.05 -1.72
C THR A 13 -9.38 11.48 -1.60
N ALA A 14 -9.91 11.80 -0.43
CA ALA A 14 -10.30 13.18 -0.11
C ALA A 14 -9.08 14.02 0.26
N ASP A 15 -7.95 13.39 0.63
CA ASP A 15 -6.72 14.09 1.04
C ASP A 15 -5.50 13.40 0.41
N PRO A 16 -5.16 13.79 -0.83
CA PRO A 16 -4.07 13.10 -1.55
C PRO A 16 -2.70 13.24 -0.90
N ASN A 17 -2.40 14.37 -0.26
CA ASN A 17 -1.11 14.55 0.40
C ASN A 17 -0.95 13.61 1.60
N ARG A 18 -2.00 13.47 2.40
CA ARG A 18 -1.99 12.59 3.56
C ARG A 18 -1.81 11.13 3.15
N LEU A 19 -2.55 10.71 2.15
CA LEU A 19 -2.48 9.32 1.69
C LEU A 19 -1.12 9.04 1.05
N ARG A 20 -0.63 9.94 0.19
CA ARG A 20 0.69 9.82 -0.40
C ARG A 20 1.78 9.69 0.66
N ASP A 21 1.75 10.56 1.67
CA ASP A 21 2.78 10.56 2.71
C ASP A 21 2.82 9.24 3.46
N TRP A 22 1.67 8.67 3.73
CA TRP A 22 1.61 7.36 4.40
C TRP A 22 2.25 6.26 3.56
N TYR A 23 1.84 6.15 2.28
CA TYR A 23 2.38 5.11 1.40
C TYR A 23 3.87 5.33 1.13
N ALA A 24 4.30 6.58 1.00
CA ALA A 24 5.72 6.88 0.82
C ALA A 24 6.53 6.44 2.03
N THR A 25 6.06 6.78 3.23
CA THR A 25 6.78 6.46 4.47
C THR A 25 6.73 4.97 4.77
N ALA A 26 5.56 4.35 4.63
CA ALA A 26 5.37 2.96 5.04
C ALA A 26 5.92 1.95 4.03
N LEU A 27 5.72 2.19 2.74
CA LEU A 27 5.94 1.16 1.73
C LEU A 27 6.91 1.56 0.63
N ALA A 28 6.85 2.79 0.14
CA ALA A 28 7.65 3.21 -1.02
C ALA A 28 8.99 3.81 -0.65
N ALA A 29 9.25 3.97 0.65
CA ALA A 29 10.47 4.66 1.10
C ALA A 29 11.76 3.91 0.73
N GLY A 30 11.71 2.58 0.64
CA GLY A 30 12.85 1.78 0.24
C GLY A 30 14.18 2.36 0.67
N ASP A 31 15.16 2.29 -0.17
CA ASP A 31 16.50 2.78 0.12
C ASP A 31 16.71 4.26 -0.19
N GLY A 32 15.70 5.00 -0.57
CA GLY A 32 15.91 6.40 -0.96
C GLY A 32 14.79 7.34 -0.55
N GLY A 33 13.69 6.82 -0.07
CA GLY A 33 12.58 7.64 0.39
C GLY A 33 11.87 8.43 -0.70
N GLU A 34 12.17 8.18 -1.95
CA GLU A 34 11.60 8.93 -3.07
C GLU A 34 10.59 8.09 -3.83
N GLY A 35 9.64 7.50 -3.11
CA GLY A 35 8.73 6.57 -3.73
C GLY A 35 7.73 7.21 -4.69
N PHE A 36 7.24 8.42 -4.39
CA PHE A 36 6.18 9.03 -5.19
C PHE A 36 6.67 10.24 -5.97
N THR A 37 6.19 10.33 -7.22
CA THR A 37 6.41 11.47 -8.09
C THR A 37 5.09 12.22 -8.26
N GLU A 38 5.13 13.55 -8.22
CA GLU A 38 3.95 14.36 -8.48
C GLU A 38 3.65 14.33 -9.98
N VAL A 39 2.44 13.91 -10.34
CA VAL A 39 1.94 13.93 -11.71
C VAL A 39 1.17 15.21 -11.96
N THR A 40 0.29 15.57 -11.02
CA THR A 40 -0.40 16.85 -10.96
C THR A 40 -0.39 17.30 -9.50
N PRO A 41 -0.81 18.53 -9.17
CA PRO A 41 -0.86 18.95 -7.75
C PRO A 41 -1.71 18.06 -6.85
N THR A 42 -2.60 17.23 -7.42
CA THR A 42 -3.47 16.34 -6.65
C THR A 42 -3.27 14.86 -6.99
N MET A 43 -2.33 14.53 -7.86
CA MET A 43 -2.08 13.15 -8.26
C MET A 43 -0.61 12.79 -8.13
N PHE A 44 -0.34 11.64 -7.51
CA PHE A 44 1.00 11.12 -7.28
C PHE A 44 1.10 9.68 -7.74
N ALA A 45 2.29 9.26 -8.15
CA ALA A 45 2.51 7.91 -8.65
C ALA A 45 3.80 7.31 -8.09
N ALA A 46 3.76 6.04 -7.76
CA ALA A 46 4.94 5.25 -7.38
C ALA A 46 4.87 3.90 -8.06
N THR A 47 6.03 3.32 -8.35
CA THR A 47 6.12 2.00 -8.97
C THR A 47 6.50 0.96 -7.93
N PHE A 48 5.74 -0.14 -7.93
CA PHE A 48 6.01 -1.31 -7.09
C PHE A 48 6.11 -2.51 -8.03
N GLY A 49 7.32 -2.97 -8.26
CA GLY A 49 7.53 -4.01 -9.28
C GLY A 49 7.11 -3.49 -10.65
N ASP A 50 6.20 -4.20 -11.30
CA ASP A 50 5.70 -3.84 -12.63
C ASP A 50 4.38 -3.07 -12.59
N THR A 51 3.86 -2.78 -11.40
CA THR A 51 2.57 -2.10 -11.23
C THR A 51 2.79 -0.75 -10.57
N SER A 52 2.15 0.28 -11.09
CA SER A 52 2.19 1.60 -10.47
C SER A 52 0.98 1.81 -9.57
N LEU A 53 1.20 2.46 -8.44
CA LEU A 53 0.14 2.91 -7.57
C LEU A 53 -0.04 4.41 -7.77
N LEU A 54 -1.23 4.80 -8.16
CA LEU A 54 -1.59 6.20 -8.34
C LEU A 54 -2.48 6.63 -7.16
N ILE A 55 -2.21 7.80 -6.63
CA ILE A 55 -3.03 8.41 -5.58
C ILE A 55 -3.58 9.69 -6.14
N ASP A 56 -4.90 9.83 -6.17
CA ASP A 56 -5.55 10.96 -6.83
C ASP A 56 -6.63 11.56 -5.93
N GLY A 57 -6.62 12.88 -5.80
CA GLY A 57 -7.67 13.60 -5.09
C GLY A 57 -8.98 13.52 -5.85
N ARG A 58 -10.04 13.07 -5.17
CA ARG A 58 -11.36 12.93 -5.76
C ARG A 58 -12.42 13.50 -4.84
N SER A 59 -13.34 14.23 -5.42
CA SER A 59 -14.45 14.83 -4.66
C SER A 59 -15.61 13.86 -4.45
N ASP A 60 -15.57 12.70 -5.09
CA ASP A 60 -16.65 11.71 -5.03
C ASP A 60 -16.38 10.58 -4.04
N VAL A 61 -15.38 10.73 -3.16
CA VAL A 61 -15.07 9.76 -2.11
C VAL A 61 -15.14 10.43 -0.74
N ALA A 62 -15.50 9.64 0.27
CA ALA A 62 -15.55 10.09 1.65
C ALA A 62 -14.16 10.02 2.29
N ASP A 63 -14.02 10.57 3.51
CA ASP A 63 -12.79 10.54 4.28
C ASP A 63 -12.31 9.13 4.58
N LYS A 64 -13.24 8.22 4.75
CA LYS A 64 -12.94 6.83 5.13
C LYS A 64 -13.62 5.85 4.20
N ASN A 65 -12.90 4.79 3.87
CA ASN A 65 -13.46 3.66 3.12
C ASN A 65 -14.31 2.83 4.08
N ARG A 66 -15.61 2.72 3.79
CA ARG A 66 -16.56 1.99 4.63
C ARG A 66 -16.57 0.50 4.36
N GLU A 67 -15.98 0.06 3.27
CA GLU A 67 -15.92 -1.35 2.90
C GLU A 67 -14.50 -1.74 2.51
N PRO A 68 -13.54 -1.60 3.44
CA PRO A 68 -12.11 -1.75 3.09
C PRO A 68 -11.70 -3.17 2.71
N GLY A 69 -12.52 -4.16 3.04
CA GLY A 69 -12.23 -5.53 2.63
C GLY A 69 -12.60 -5.84 1.19
N ARG A 70 -13.27 -4.91 0.48
CA ARG A 70 -13.69 -5.17 -0.89
C ARG A 70 -12.52 -5.23 -1.86
N VAL A 71 -11.53 -4.37 -1.67
CA VAL A 71 -10.29 -4.38 -2.45
C VAL A 71 -9.14 -4.22 -1.47
N ILE A 72 -8.21 -5.14 -1.46
CA ILE A 72 -7.05 -5.11 -0.56
C ILE A 72 -5.79 -5.20 -1.43
N LEU A 73 -4.88 -4.25 -1.24
CA LEU A 73 -3.60 -4.28 -1.93
C LEU A 73 -2.66 -5.22 -1.17
N ASN A 74 -2.04 -6.14 -1.89
CA ASN A 74 -1.10 -7.09 -1.32
C ASN A 74 0.30 -6.77 -1.78
N PHE A 75 1.15 -6.38 -0.84
CA PHE A 75 2.56 -6.09 -1.12
C PHE A 75 3.40 -7.30 -0.71
N HIS A 76 4.02 -7.93 -1.68
CA HIS A 76 4.90 -9.07 -1.44
C HIS A 76 6.29 -8.55 -1.08
N VAL A 77 6.84 -9.02 0.02
CA VAL A 77 8.14 -8.60 0.53
C VAL A 77 9.05 -9.80 0.72
N GLN A 78 10.36 -9.57 0.71
CA GLN A 78 11.34 -10.64 0.87
C GLN A 78 11.56 -11.02 2.33
N ASP A 79 11.44 -10.04 3.23
CA ASP A 79 11.65 -10.24 4.67
C ASP A 79 10.54 -9.51 5.44
N ALA A 80 9.45 -10.22 5.68
CA ALA A 80 8.28 -9.63 6.32
C ALA A 80 8.54 -9.21 7.76
N ARG A 81 9.39 -9.92 8.50
CA ARG A 81 9.68 -9.56 9.88
C ARG A 81 10.47 -8.25 9.95
N ALA A 82 11.47 -8.08 9.09
CA ALA A 82 12.21 -6.82 9.00
C ALA A 82 11.30 -5.69 8.54
N THR A 83 10.41 -5.97 7.58
CA THR A 83 9.43 -4.98 7.12
C THR A 83 8.49 -4.57 8.27
N ALA A 84 7.99 -5.54 9.05
CA ALA A 84 7.11 -5.25 10.18
C ALA A 84 7.81 -4.41 11.25
N ASP A 85 9.09 -4.68 11.53
CA ASP A 85 9.86 -3.87 12.48
C ASP A 85 9.98 -2.43 12.01
N ARG A 86 10.25 -2.23 10.72
CA ARG A 86 10.33 -0.89 10.15
C ARG A 86 8.97 -0.19 10.18
N LEU A 87 7.90 -0.90 9.85
CA LEU A 87 6.55 -0.35 9.91
C LEU A 87 6.16 0.06 11.33
N ASN A 88 6.49 -0.76 12.31
CA ASN A 88 6.26 -0.42 13.72
C ASN A 88 7.02 0.84 14.12
N ALA A 89 8.24 1.00 13.64
CA ALA A 89 9.06 2.17 13.94
C ALA A 89 8.43 3.47 13.40
N VAL A 90 7.71 3.40 12.27
CA VAL A 90 7.03 4.58 11.72
C VAL A 90 5.59 4.72 12.20
N GLY A 91 5.13 3.84 13.08
CA GLY A 91 3.86 4.00 13.79
C GLY A 91 2.62 3.61 13.02
N VAL A 92 2.67 2.57 12.20
CA VAL A 92 1.50 2.08 11.47
C VAL A 92 0.43 1.52 12.40
N THR A 93 -0.78 1.44 11.89
CA THR A 93 -1.89 0.75 12.56
C THR A 93 -2.08 -0.63 11.94
N TRP A 94 -2.03 -1.66 12.76
CA TRP A 94 -2.29 -3.02 12.31
C TRP A 94 -3.75 -3.39 12.55
N LEU A 95 -4.40 -3.95 11.55
CA LEU A 95 -5.66 -4.67 11.74
C LEU A 95 -5.36 -6.07 12.24
N VAL A 96 -4.37 -6.72 11.63
CA VAL A 96 -3.85 -8.03 12.04
C VAL A 96 -2.33 -7.94 11.98
N GLU A 97 -1.67 -8.08 13.12
CA GLU A 97 -0.21 -8.07 13.14
C GLU A 97 0.35 -9.26 12.37
N LEU A 98 1.61 -9.12 11.96
CA LEU A 98 2.27 -10.16 11.16
C LEU A 98 2.19 -11.51 11.87
N GLU A 99 1.68 -12.51 11.17
CA GLU A 99 1.53 -13.86 11.71
C GLU A 99 1.86 -14.91 10.65
N GLN A 100 2.26 -16.09 11.12
CA GLN A 100 2.50 -17.20 10.22
C GLN A 100 1.18 -17.90 9.93
N ARG A 101 0.94 -18.14 8.65
CA ARG A 101 -0.20 -18.91 8.16
C ARG A 101 0.30 -19.94 7.16
N GLU A 102 -0.60 -20.84 6.74
CA GLU A 102 -0.29 -21.70 5.62
C GLU A 102 0.05 -20.83 4.41
N GLY A 103 1.20 -21.08 3.81
CA GLY A 103 1.66 -20.33 2.65
C GLY A 103 2.63 -19.20 2.94
N GLY A 104 2.83 -18.79 4.19
CA GLY A 104 3.81 -17.76 4.50
C GLY A 104 3.49 -16.89 5.71
N LEU A 105 4.00 -15.66 5.67
CA LEU A 105 3.76 -14.65 6.71
C LEU A 105 2.84 -13.58 6.14
N PHE A 106 1.82 -13.22 6.90
CA PHE A 106 0.80 -12.26 6.49
C PHE A 106 0.51 -11.27 7.61
N GLY A 107 0.37 -10.01 7.26
CA GLY A 107 -0.09 -8.98 8.19
C GLY A 107 -0.94 -7.98 7.44
N THR A 108 -1.88 -7.32 8.12
CA THR A 108 -2.79 -6.36 7.52
C THR A 108 -2.68 -5.02 8.22
N LEU A 109 -2.40 -3.98 7.43
CA LEU A 109 -2.33 -2.60 7.87
C LEU A 109 -3.61 -1.87 7.52
N VAL A 110 -3.84 -0.75 8.21
CA VAL A 110 -4.91 0.19 7.87
C VAL A 110 -4.25 1.51 7.47
N ASP A 111 -4.53 2.00 6.27
CA ASP A 111 -4.00 3.28 5.83
C ASP A 111 -4.84 4.45 6.38
N PRO A 112 -4.43 5.72 6.17
CA PRO A 112 -5.17 6.86 6.74
C PRO A 112 -6.62 6.99 6.29
N ASP A 113 -6.96 6.46 5.12
CA ASP A 113 -8.33 6.48 4.61
C ASP A 113 -9.13 5.26 5.05
N GLY A 114 -8.53 4.38 5.85
CA GLY A 114 -9.19 3.17 6.32
C GLY A 114 -9.12 2.02 5.35
N ASN A 115 -8.32 2.10 4.28
CA ASN A 115 -8.12 0.98 3.37
C ASN A 115 -7.27 -0.10 4.03
N TYR A 116 -7.55 -1.35 3.73
CA TYR A 116 -6.71 -2.46 4.17
C TYR A 116 -5.59 -2.71 3.18
N VAL A 117 -4.39 -2.97 3.72
CA VAL A 117 -3.18 -3.23 2.95
C VAL A 117 -2.49 -4.42 3.59
N GLN A 118 -2.17 -5.44 2.81
CA GLN A 118 -1.48 -6.63 3.33
C GLN A 118 -0.01 -6.62 2.97
N ILE A 119 0.80 -7.07 3.91
CA ILE A 119 2.22 -7.41 3.71
C ILE A 119 2.30 -8.91 3.69
N ILE A 120 2.91 -9.46 2.64
CA ILE A 120 2.95 -10.91 2.43
C ILE A 120 4.37 -11.33 2.10
N GLN A 121 4.85 -12.36 2.82
CA GLN A 121 6.05 -13.09 2.44
C GLN A 121 5.63 -14.52 2.21
N LEU A 122 5.63 -14.95 0.96
CA LEU A 122 5.26 -16.32 0.62
C LEU A 122 6.36 -17.27 1.04
N ALA A 123 5.95 -18.42 1.55
CA ALA A 123 6.91 -19.47 1.87
C ALA A 123 7.55 -19.98 0.59
N ASP A 124 8.85 -20.26 0.63
CA ASP A 124 9.56 -20.88 -0.48
C ASP A 124 9.06 -22.31 -0.63
N GLY A 125 8.47 -22.56 -1.77
CA GLY A 125 7.80 -23.82 -2.03
C GLY A 125 8.71 -24.98 -2.24
#